data_fa44f0fdbbf61ce014ab32b2cef9147d
#
_entry.id   fa44f0fdbbf61ce014ab32b2cef9147d
#
_cell.length_a   1.000
_cell.length_b   1.000
_cell.length_c   1.000
_cell.angle_alpha   90.00
_cell.angle_beta   90.00
_cell.angle_gamma   90.00
#
_symmetry.space_group_name_H-M   'P 1'
#
loop_
_entity.id
_entity.type
_entity.pdbx_description
1 polymer ?
#
loop_
_entity_poly.entity_id
_entity_poly.type
_entity_poly.pdbx_seq_one_letter_code
_entity_poly.pdbx_strand_id
1 'polypeptide(L)'
;MPMIRVRSIAASLSTFLLLSSAAACGSGGDDAPKNVSAKTAALGTLTPGVIKVAVEPYAPYTTVKDGKIVGLDGDILAYAAKKLGLEIKPQVTDFAGMLAGVQSRRVDITIGGVAWSAERQKQGLFTDPPYYSPPAMAVRDGKTYRTVDDLENLNLGTVEGYVWVKSIQSVPGAKLHAYPDANGVFDDLGAGRIDVGFLDPLLIIAAQKERPDLKISTEYLTPPTAAQVKAKPAYSYFQPYQTGFYLPKQEPKLEKAISAQIDAMYRNGELAKLIKKYGGDPEQFLKPSADMATARRGVDRPADWTPPTIGSAGSSGSAGQ
;
A
#
# COMPACT_ATOMS: atom_id res chain seq x y z
N MET A 1 -30.52 48.14 -56.62
CA MET A 1 -31.21 49.43 -56.49
C MET A 1 -32.42 49.21 -55.61
N PRO A 2 -32.78 50.03 -54.60
CA PRO A 2 -32.19 51.30 -54.25
C PRO A 2 -31.60 51.35 -52.84
N MET A 3 -30.72 52.29 -52.61
CA MET A 3 -30.25 52.89 -51.41
C MET A 3 -31.40 53.57 -50.62
N ILE A 4 -31.19 53.77 -49.28
CA ILE A 4 -31.57 55.00 -48.51
C ILE A 4 -31.21 54.72 -47.05
N ARG A 5 -30.34 55.43 -46.56
CA ARG A 5 -30.04 56.63 -45.74
C ARG A 5 -29.77 56.37 -44.25
N VAL A 6 -28.63 56.86 -43.94
CA VAL A 6 -28.09 57.17 -42.59
C VAL A 6 -28.99 58.20 -41.88
N ARG A 7 -29.20 58.01 -40.58
CA ARG A 7 -29.41 59.12 -39.60
C ARG A 7 -28.71 58.80 -38.28
N SER A 8 -27.69 59.60 -38.03
CA SER A 8 -27.01 59.76 -36.73
C SER A 8 -27.94 60.52 -35.78
N ILE A 9 -28.03 60.08 -34.54
CA ILE A 9 -28.43 60.95 -33.41
C ILE A 9 -27.52 60.63 -32.23
N ALA A 10 -27.04 61.73 -31.64
CA ALA A 10 -26.01 61.81 -30.64
C ALA A 10 -26.48 61.55 -29.20
N ALA A 11 -25.55 61.07 -28.43
CA ALA A 11 -25.21 61.35 -27.00
C ALA A 11 -26.32 61.40 -25.93
N SER A 12 -26.17 60.52 -24.95
CA SER A 12 -26.35 60.85 -23.56
C SER A 12 -25.51 59.93 -22.67
N LEU A 13 -24.51 60.49 -22.01
CA LEU A 13 -23.73 59.89 -20.94
C LEU A 13 -24.62 59.66 -19.72
N SER A 14 -24.79 58.43 -19.30
CA SER A 14 -25.33 58.09 -17.98
C SER A 14 -24.41 57.04 -17.36
N THR A 15 -23.64 57.48 -16.40
CA THR A 15 -22.76 56.70 -15.56
C THR A 15 -23.60 55.76 -14.69
N PHE A 16 -23.68 54.51 -15.02
CA PHE A 16 -24.24 53.46 -14.16
C PHE A 16 -23.11 52.71 -13.47
N LEU A 17 -23.00 52.90 -12.16
CA LEU A 17 -22.14 52.15 -11.27
C LEU A 17 -22.71 50.71 -11.17
N LEU A 18 -22.12 49.76 -11.89
CA LEU A 18 -22.47 48.32 -11.77
C LEU A 18 -21.67 47.74 -10.61
N LEU A 19 -22.36 47.53 -9.46
CA LEU A 19 -21.90 46.58 -8.44
C LEU A 19 -21.92 45.18 -9.08
N SER A 20 -20.72 44.67 -9.37
CA SER A 20 -20.54 43.29 -9.78
C SER A 20 -20.70 42.37 -8.58
N SER A 21 -21.87 41.84 -8.32
CA SER A 21 -22.07 40.65 -7.48
C SER A 21 -21.51 39.46 -8.20
N ALA A 22 -20.31 39.06 -7.81
CA ALA A 22 -19.73 37.76 -8.20
C ALA A 22 -20.58 36.64 -7.59
N ALA A 23 -21.49 36.08 -8.36
CA ALA A 23 -22.11 34.81 -8.03
C ALA A 23 -21.02 33.73 -8.14
N ALA A 24 -20.50 33.30 -7.00
CA ALA A 24 -19.66 32.11 -6.90
C ALA A 24 -20.52 30.89 -7.25
N CYS A 25 -20.34 30.35 -8.44
CA CYS A 25 -20.78 28.99 -8.76
C CYS A 25 -20.02 28.03 -7.84
N GLY A 26 -20.71 27.50 -6.84
CA GLY A 26 -20.23 26.43 -6.00
C GLY A 26 -20.12 25.15 -6.83
N SER A 27 -18.93 24.83 -7.34
CA SER A 27 -18.56 23.47 -7.68
C SER A 27 -18.33 22.73 -6.37
N GLY A 28 -19.01 21.57 -6.19
CA GLY A 28 -18.85 20.72 -5.02
C GLY A 28 -17.40 20.38 -4.79
N GLY A 29 -16.76 21.09 -3.88
CA GLY A 29 -15.42 20.80 -3.40
C GLY A 29 -15.53 19.84 -2.23
N ASP A 30 -14.72 18.82 -2.23
CA ASP A 30 -14.46 17.98 -1.07
C ASP A 30 -14.18 18.89 0.14
N ASP A 31 -14.97 18.73 1.22
CA ASP A 31 -14.88 19.56 2.42
C ASP A 31 -13.50 19.47 3.08
N ALA A 32 -12.62 20.38 2.75
CA ALA A 32 -11.35 20.53 3.47
C ALA A 32 -11.61 20.96 4.92
N PRO A 33 -10.88 20.43 5.90
CA PRO A 33 -11.00 20.84 7.30
C PRO A 33 -10.77 22.35 7.45
N LYS A 34 -11.67 23.03 8.19
CA LYS A 34 -11.68 24.51 8.28
C LYS A 34 -10.44 25.14 8.95
N ASN A 35 -9.56 24.35 9.60
CA ASN A 35 -8.37 24.83 10.31
C ASN A 35 -7.15 23.92 10.06
N VAL A 36 -6.65 23.91 8.84
CA VAL A 36 -5.41 23.17 8.51
C VAL A 36 -4.19 24.00 8.85
N SER A 37 -3.28 23.45 9.65
CA SER A 37 -2.01 24.13 9.96
C SER A 37 -1.15 24.31 8.71
N ALA A 38 -0.35 25.37 8.65
CA ALA A 38 0.58 25.56 7.52
C ALA A 38 1.55 24.37 7.34
N LYS A 39 1.97 23.73 8.45
CA LYS A 39 2.80 22.54 8.45
C LYS A 39 2.08 21.35 7.79
N THR A 40 0.81 21.13 8.11
CA THR A 40 0.00 20.07 7.52
C THR A 40 -0.27 20.33 6.04
N ALA A 41 -0.63 21.57 5.68
CA ALA A 41 -0.84 21.95 4.29
C ALA A 41 0.44 21.78 3.42
N ALA A 42 1.62 21.98 4.01
CA ALA A 42 2.91 21.81 3.31
C ALA A 42 3.27 20.36 2.99
N LEU A 43 2.49 19.35 3.48
CA LEU A 43 2.71 17.94 3.15
C LEU A 43 2.38 17.61 1.69
N GLY A 44 1.54 18.42 1.03
CA GLY A 44 1.29 18.31 -0.41
C GLY A 44 0.19 17.31 -0.79
N THR A 45 -0.69 16.93 0.16
CA THR A 45 -1.86 16.09 -0.14
C THR A 45 -2.78 16.75 -1.17
N LEU A 46 -3.52 15.94 -1.93
CA LEU A 46 -4.48 16.40 -2.96
C LEU A 46 -5.48 17.43 -2.43
N THR A 47 -5.92 17.23 -1.18
CA THR A 47 -6.75 18.20 -0.45
C THR A 47 -6.00 18.57 0.84
N PRO A 48 -5.67 19.84 1.08
CA PRO A 48 -4.94 20.25 2.29
C PRO A 48 -5.61 19.74 3.57
N GLY A 49 -4.83 19.05 4.42
CA GLY A 49 -5.31 18.48 5.69
C GLY A 49 -6.05 17.16 5.59
N VAL A 50 -6.27 16.65 4.38
CA VAL A 50 -6.89 15.34 4.13
C VAL A 50 -5.89 14.42 3.46
N ILE A 51 -5.85 13.17 3.88
CA ILE A 51 -5.12 12.10 3.19
C ILE A 51 -6.14 11.11 2.61
N LYS A 52 -6.20 11.05 1.28
CA LYS A 52 -7.08 10.15 0.53
C LYS A 52 -6.37 8.81 0.35
N VAL A 53 -6.96 7.75 0.87
CA VAL A 53 -6.31 6.44 1.02
C VAL A 53 -7.05 5.38 0.22
N ALA A 54 -6.40 4.80 -0.79
CA ALA A 54 -6.94 3.63 -1.47
C ALA A 54 -6.67 2.37 -0.65
N VAL A 55 -7.70 1.54 -0.46
CA VAL A 55 -7.61 0.29 0.29
C VAL A 55 -8.49 -0.78 -0.33
N GLU A 56 -8.05 -2.04 -0.25
CA GLU A 56 -8.89 -3.20 -0.47
C GLU A 56 -9.38 -3.77 0.88
N PRO A 57 -10.50 -4.50 0.90
CA PRO A 57 -10.90 -5.31 2.06
C PRO A 57 -9.92 -6.47 2.25
N TYR A 58 -8.94 -6.30 3.11
CA TYR A 58 -7.81 -7.22 3.32
C TYR A 58 -7.53 -7.41 4.82
N ALA A 59 -8.55 -7.85 5.59
CA ALA A 59 -8.41 -8.11 7.02
C ALA A 59 -7.38 -9.23 7.29
N PRO A 60 -6.52 -9.08 8.31
CA PRO A 60 -6.51 -8.06 9.35
C PRO A 60 -5.64 -6.83 9.04
N TYR A 61 -5.13 -6.68 7.82
CA TYR A 61 -4.29 -5.52 7.44
C TYR A 61 -5.12 -4.26 7.21
N THR A 62 -6.16 -4.35 6.39
CA THR A 62 -7.08 -3.26 6.08
C THR A 62 -8.51 -3.74 5.93
N THR A 63 -9.46 -2.97 6.48
CA THR A 63 -10.87 -3.01 6.12
C THR A 63 -11.48 -1.65 6.44
N VAL A 64 -12.66 -1.35 5.87
CA VAL A 64 -13.37 -0.10 6.15
C VAL A 64 -14.60 -0.43 6.99
N LYS A 65 -14.65 0.15 8.21
CA LYS A 65 -15.78 0.03 9.14
C LYS A 65 -16.18 1.42 9.59
N ASP A 66 -17.46 1.74 9.46
CA ASP A 66 -18.03 3.05 9.85
C ASP A 66 -17.24 4.24 9.25
N GLY A 67 -16.86 4.13 7.97
CA GLY A 67 -16.09 5.15 7.24
C GLY A 67 -14.63 5.29 7.67
N LYS A 68 -14.11 4.41 8.51
CA LYS A 68 -12.72 4.41 8.99
C LYS A 68 -11.98 3.19 8.50
N ILE A 69 -10.70 3.36 8.16
CA ILE A 69 -9.81 2.24 7.90
C ILE A 69 -9.40 1.65 9.25
N VAL A 70 -9.62 0.35 9.42
CA VAL A 70 -9.21 -0.42 10.59
C VAL A 70 -8.33 -1.59 10.14
N GLY A 71 -7.58 -2.18 11.05
CA GLY A 71 -6.62 -3.24 10.76
C GLY A 71 -5.19 -2.78 11.07
N LEU A 72 -4.20 -3.64 10.85
CA LEU A 72 -2.81 -3.35 11.19
C LEU A 72 -2.32 -2.06 10.49
N ASP A 73 -2.43 -2.02 9.16
CA ASP A 73 -1.98 -0.86 8.38
C ASP A 73 -2.87 0.36 8.63
N GLY A 74 -4.18 0.13 8.85
CA GLY A 74 -5.12 1.18 9.23
C GLY A 74 -4.71 1.87 10.53
N ASP A 75 -4.37 1.11 11.56
CA ASP A 75 -3.95 1.63 12.88
C ASP A 75 -2.59 2.34 12.80
N ILE A 76 -1.64 1.81 12.01
CA ILE A 76 -0.34 2.45 11.77
C ILE A 76 -0.54 3.81 11.07
N LEU A 77 -1.33 3.83 9.99
CA LEU A 77 -1.61 5.09 9.29
C LEU A 77 -2.40 6.08 10.18
N ALA A 78 -3.36 5.60 10.97
CA ALA A 78 -4.12 6.45 11.89
C ALA A 78 -3.20 7.11 12.93
N TYR A 79 -2.22 6.39 13.45
CA TYR A 79 -1.19 6.96 14.34
C TYR A 79 -0.42 8.08 13.63
N ALA A 80 0.10 7.83 12.43
CA ALA A 80 0.85 8.81 11.66
C ALA A 80 0.00 10.03 11.30
N ALA A 81 -1.20 9.83 10.76
CA ALA A 81 -2.12 10.88 10.36
C ALA A 81 -2.49 11.80 11.53
N LYS A 82 -2.78 11.22 12.71
CA LYS A 82 -3.04 11.99 13.94
C LYS A 82 -1.88 12.91 14.32
N LYS A 83 -0.64 12.42 14.23
CA LYS A 83 0.57 13.20 14.53
C LYS A 83 0.84 14.31 13.50
N LEU A 84 0.40 14.09 12.26
CA LEU A 84 0.58 15.02 11.14
C LEU A 84 -0.61 15.99 10.98
N GLY A 85 -1.69 15.81 11.76
CA GLY A 85 -2.90 16.64 11.66
C GLY A 85 -3.71 16.37 10.39
N LEU A 86 -3.64 15.13 9.85
CA LEU A 86 -4.34 14.73 8.65
C LEU A 86 -5.63 13.96 8.99
N GLU A 87 -6.71 14.27 8.27
CA GLU A 87 -7.94 13.49 8.24
C GLU A 87 -7.85 12.39 7.20
N ILE A 88 -8.17 11.15 7.56
CA ILE A 88 -8.15 10.01 6.65
C ILE A 88 -9.49 9.89 5.92
N LYS A 89 -9.45 9.85 4.58
CA LYS A 89 -10.62 9.53 3.75
C LYS A 89 -10.37 8.25 2.95
N PRO A 90 -11.04 7.13 3.27
CA PRO A 90 -10.88 5.88 2.55
C PRO A 90 -11.55 5.90 1.18
N GLN A 91 -10.91 5.24 0.21
CA GLN A 91 -11.47 4.88 -1.08
C GLN A 91 -11.29 3.37 -1.26
N VAL A 92 -12.37 2.61 -1.21
CA VAL A 92 -12.33 1.16 -1.38
C VAL A 92 -12.20 0.81 -2.86
N THR A 93 -11.29 -0.09 -3.19
CA THR A 93 -11.05 -0.63 -4.52
C THR A 93 -10.34 -1.97 -4.41
N ASP A 94 -10.04 -2.65 -5.51
CA ASP A 94 -9.16 -3.82 -5.55
C ASP A 94 -7.68 -3.43 -5.53
N PHE A 95 -6.79 -4.42 -5.41
CA PHE A 95 -5.35 -4.16 -5.33
C PHE A 95 -4.79 -3.48 -6.59
N ALA A 96 -5.26 -3.86 -7.78
CA ALA A 96 -4.83 -3.24 -9.03
C ALA A 96 -5.27 -1.77 -9.09
N GLY A 97 -6.50 -1.50 -8.66
CA GLY A 97 -7.05 -0.14 -8.53
C GLY A 97 -6.29 0.71 -7.52
N MET A 98 -5.82 0.14 -6.40
CA MET A 98 -4.95 0.81 -5.43
C MET A 98 -3.66 1.32 -6.10
N LEU A 99 -2.94 0.45 -6.80
CA LEU A 99 -1.70 0.80 -7.49
C LEU A 99 -1.94 1.83 -8.59
N ALA A 100 -2.98 1.64 -9.41
CA ALA A 100 -3.36 2.58 -10.47
C ALA A 100 -3.77 3.95 -9.91
N GLY A 101 -4.46 3.98 -8.77
CA GLY A 101 -4.85 5.21 -8.07
C GLY A 101 -3.65 6.06 -7.66
N VAL A 102 -2.61 5.43 -7.12
CA VAL A 102 -1.33 6.07 -6.78
C VAL A 102 -0.61 6.57 -8.04
N GLN A 103 -0.43 5.71 -9.04
CA GLN A 103 0.29 6.04 -10.27
C GLN A 103 -0.35 7.21 -11.04
N SER A 104 -1.68 7.29 -11.01
CA SER A 104 -2.44 8.38 -11.64
C SER A 104 -2.71 9.57 -10.71
N ARG A 105 -2.18 9.56 -9.49
CA ARG A 105 -2.37 10.61 -8.48
C ARG A 105 -3.86 10.90 -8.19
N ARG A 106 -4.71 9.87 -8.16
CA ARG A 106 -6.12 9.98 -7.75
C ARG A 106 -6.31 9.82 -6.24
N VAL A 107 -5.30 9.27 -5.56
CA VAL A 107 -5.21 9.15 -4.11
C VAL A 107 -3.82 9.62 -3.65
N ASP A 108 -3.70 9.96 -2.37
CA ASP A 108 -2.43 10.39 -1.78
C ASP A 108 -1.56 9.18 -1.39
N ILE A 109 -2.19 8.06 -1.07
CA ILE A 109 -1.48 6.89 -0.54
C ILE A 109 -2.33 5.62 -0.70
N THR A 110 -1.67 4.48 -0.75
CA THR A 110 -2.31 3.18 -0.52
C THR A 110 -1.56 2.37 0.53
N ILE A 111 -2.30 1.55 1.27
CA ILE A 111 -1.85 0.71 2.38
C ILE A 111 -2.53 -0.66 2.31
N GLY A 112 -2.02 -1.67 2.99
CA GLY A 112 -2.57 -3.02 3.01
C GLY A 112 -1.56 -4.05 2.52
N GLY A 113 -0.46 -4.23 3.26
CA GLY A 113 0.56 -5.25 2.94
C GLY A 113 1.33 -5.01 1.65
N VAL A 114 1.37 -3.78 1.12
CA VAL A 114 1.99 -3.51 -0.19
C VAL A 114 3.49 -3.81 -0.14
N ALA A 115 3.91 -4.89 -0.79
CA ALA A 115 5.32 -5.27 -0.87
C ALA A 115 6.12 -4.24 -1.68
N TRP A 116 7.26 -3.81 -1.13
CA TRP A 116 8.23 -3.01 -1.88
C TRP A 116 8.87 -3.85 -3.00
N SER A 117 9.04 -3.26 -4.14
CA SER A 117 9.90 -3.78 -5.21
C SER A 117 10.55 -2.63 -5.98
N ALA A 118 11.75 -2.89 -6.54
CA ALA A 118 12.43 -1.92 -7.39
C ALA A 118 11.60 -1.54 -8.64
N GLU A 119 10.73 -2.43 -9.10
CA GLU A 119 9.82 -2.16 -10.22
C GLU A 119 8.71 -1.16 -9.82
N ARG A 120 8.03 -1.40 -8.69
CA ARG A 120 7.01 -0.48 -8.16
C ARG A 120 7.61 0.87 -7.80
N GLN A 121 8.83 0.89 -7.26
CA GLN A 121 9.56 2.11 -6.93
C GLN A 121 9.78 3.01 -8.16
N LYS A 122 9.89 2.46 -9.36
CA LYS A 122 9.95 3.26 -10.61
C LYS A 122 8.67 4.03 -10.89
N GLN A 123 7.54 3.67 -10.29
CA GLN A 123 6.22 4.23 -10.54
C GLN A 123 5.66 5.06 -9.37
N GLY A 124 6.24 4.95 -8.17
CA GLY A 124 5.80 5.68 -6.97
C GLY A 124 6.88 5.71 -5.89
N LEU A 125 6.52 6.18 -4.71
CA LEU A 125 7.38 6.23 -3.53
C LEU A 125 6.90 5.22 -2.49
N PHE A 126 7.82 4.70 -1.70
CA PHE A 126 7.51 3.86 -0.56
C PHE A 126 8.02 4.49 0.73
N THR A 127 7.21 4.44 1.78
CA THR A 127 7.67 4.78 3.13
C THR A 127 8.78 3.83 3.60
N ASP A 128 9.42 4.14 4.70
CA ASP A 128 10.14 3.14 5.45
C ASP A 128 9.20 2.00 5.85
N PRO A 129 9.71 0.75 5.92
CA PRO A 129 8.86 -0.41 6.12
C PRO A 129 8.19 -0.37 7.50
N PRO A 130 6.85 -0.38 7.58
CA PRO A 130 6.16 -0.53 8.85
C PRO A 130 6.36 -1.92 9.46
N TYR A 131 6.62 -2.92 8.62
CA TYR A 131 6.97 -4.29 9.04
C TYR A 131 7.57 -5.07 7.86
N TYR A 132 8.08 -6.26 8.17
CA TYR A 132 8.61 -7.24 7.23
C TYR A 132 7.71 -8.47 7.24
N SER A 133 7.52 -9.10 6.09
CA SER A 133 6.63 -10.25 5.97
C SER A 133 7.38 -11.47 5.44
N PRO A 134 7.28 -12.63 6.10
CA PRO A 134 7.79 -13.88 5.54
C PRO A 134 6.88 -14.36 4.40
N PRO A 135 7.40 -15.09 3.41
CA PRO A 135 6.58 -15.70 2.37
C PRO A 135 5.73 -16.80 2.99
N ALA A 136 4.41 -16.62 2.95
CA ALA A 136 3.46 -17.57 3.50
C ALA A 136 2.60 -18.21 2.43
N MET A 137 2.14 -19.41 2.71
CA MET A 137 1.27 -20.21 1.88
C MET A 137 0.06 -20.68 2.69
N ALA A 138 -1.12 -20.51 2.13
CA ALA A 138 -2.29 -21.24 2.56
C ALA A 138 -2.28 -22.60 1.87
N VAL A 139 -2.34 -23.67 2.64
CA VAL A 139 -2.40 -25.04 2.12
C VAL A 139 -3.56 -25.79 2.77
N ARG A 140 -4.08 -26.82 2.14
CA ARG A 140 -5.12 -27.65 2.77
C ARG A 140 -4.53 -28.48 3.90
N ASP A 141 -5.30 -28.68 4.96
CA ASP A 141 -4.91 -29.49 6.12
C ASP A 141 -4.31 -30.85 5.69
N GLY A 142 -3.22 -31.21 6.33
CA GLY A 142 -2.48 -32.44 6.03
C GLY A 142 -1.58 -32.40 4.80
N LYS A 143 -1.49 -31.25 4.13
CA LYS A 143 -0.52 -31.01 3.05
C LYS A 143 0.60 -30.13 3.57
N THR A 144 1.81 -30.38 3.12
CA THR A 144 3.01 -29.61 3.49
C THR A 144 3.88 -29.41 2.26
N TYR A 145 4.23 -28.17 2.00
CA TYR A 145 5.18 -27.77 0.97
C TYR A 145 6.21 -26.85 1.64
N ARG A 146 7.50 -27.14 1.48
CA ARG A 146 8.55 -26.43 2.23
C ARG A 146 9.49 -25.63 1.36
N THR A 147 9.74 -26.08 0.15
CA THR A 147 10.70 -25.49 -0.78
C THR A 147 10.03 -25.13 -2.10
N VAL A 148 10.70 -24.34 -2.91
CA VAL A 148 10.19 -23.99 -4.25
C VAL A 148 10.04 -25.22 -5.14
N ASP A 149 10.89 -26.23 -4.93
CA ASP A 149 10.86 -27.47 -5.72
C ASP A 149 9.59 -28.31 -5.43
N ASP A 150 9.05 -28.23 -4.20
CA ASP A 150 7.79 -28.87 -3.82
C ASP A 150 6.56 -28.27 -4.54
N LEU A 151 6.73 -27.11 -5.17
CA LEU A 151 5.65 -26.39 -5.87
C LEU A 151 5.54 -26.77 -7.34
N GLU A 152 6.48 -27.58 -7.87
CA GLU A 152 6.49 -27.98 -9.27
C GLU A 152 5.23 -28.77 -9.65
N ASN A 153 4.69 -28.48 -10.83
CA ASN A 153 3.49 -29.11 -11.40
C ASN A 153 2.20 -28.93 -10.61
N LEU A 154 2.16 -28.01 -9.62
CA LEU A 154 0.98 -27.71 -8.81
C LEU A 154 0.13 -26.58 -9.43
N ASN A 155 -1.14 -26.53 -9.00
CA ASN A 155 -2.03 -25.40 -9.23
C ASN A 155 -1.82 -24.38 -8.09
N LEU A 156 -1.24 -23.22 -8.41
CA LEU A 156 -0.84 -22.20 -7.45
C LEU A 156 -1.69 -20.94 -7.62
N GLY A 157 -2.33 -20.49 -6.55
CA GLY A 157 -3.20 -19.33 -6.55
C GLY A 157 -2.55 -18.11 -5.89
N THR A 158 -2.88 -16.92 -6.38
CA THR A 158 -2.58 -15.64 -5.74
C THR A 158 -3.49 -14.54 -6.29
N VAL A 159 -3.43 -13.33 -5.73
CA VAL A 159 -4.20 -12.18 -6.21
C VAL A 159 -3.49 -11.50 -7.39
N GLU A 160 -4.26 -11.00 -8.33
CA GLU A 160 -3.76 -10.23 -9.47
C GLU A 160 -2.94 -9.02 -9.00
N GLY A 161 -1.80 -8.80 -9.65
CA GLY A 161 -0.89 -7.70 -9.30
C GLY A 161 0.01 -7.96 -8.09
N TYR A 162 -0.18 -9.06 -7.34
CA TYR A 162 0.74 -9.42 -6.26
C TYR A 162 2.11 -9.80 -6.82
N VAL A 163 3.15 -9.62 -6.00
CA VAL A 163 4.53 -9.92 -6.39
C VAL A 163 4.73 -11.40 -6.76
N TRP A 164 3.95 -12.28 -6.18
CA TRP A 164 4.04 -13.73 -6.40
C TRP A 164 3.60 -14.20 -7.80
N VAL A 165 2.82 -13.41 -8.54
CA VAL A 165 2.39 -13.76 -9.92
C VAL A 165 3.60 -14.17 -10.77
N LYS A 166 4.65 -13.35 -10.82
CA LYS A 166 5.86 -13.63 -11.60
C LYS A 166 6.65 -14.83 -11.06
N SER A 167 6.69 -14.99 -9.74
CA SER A 167 7.37 -16.11 -9.10
C SER A 167 6.70 -17.44 -9.45
N ILE A 168 5.39 -17.51 -9.32
CA ILE A 168 4.59 -18.70 -9.65
C ILE A 168 4.76 -19.08 -11.13
N GLN A 169 4.70 -18.12 -12.04
CA GLN A 169 4.93 -18.33 -13.47
C GLN A 169 6.32 -18.92 -13.78
N SER A 170 7.28 -18.76 -12.88
CA SER A 170 8.66 -19.23 -13.04
C SER A 170 8.88 -20.64 -12.46
N VAL A 171 7.91 -21.19 -11.72
CA VAL A 171 7.99 -22.54 -11.15
C VAL A 171 7.72 -23.57 -12.27
N PRO A 172 8.59 -24.58 -12.47
CA PRO A 172 8.42 -25.56 -13.53
C PRO A 172 7.10 -26.30 -13.44
N GLY A 173 6.34 -26.31 -14.53
CA GLY A 173 5.06 -27.04 -14.62
C GLY A 173 3.93 -26.50 -13.77
N ALA A 174 4.16 -25.51 -12.91
CA ALA A 174 3.11 -24.93 -12.09
C ALA A 174 2.09 -24.16 -12.95
N LYS A 175 0.82 -24.22 -12.55
CA LYS A 175 -0.26 -23.48 -13.19
C LYS A 175 -0.69 -22.35 -12.28
N LEU A 176 -0.54 -21.11 -12.78
CA LEU A 176 -0.99 -19.91 -12.06
C LEU A 176 -2.51 -19.76 -12.17
N HIS A 177 -3.15 -19.55 -11.03
CA HIS A 177 -4.53 -19.09 -10.89
C HIS A 177 -4.50 -17.71 -10.22
N ALA A 178 -4.78 -16.67 -10.99
CA ALA A 178 -4.83 -15.29 -10.49
C ALA A 178 -6.28 -14.88 -10.22
N TYR A 179 -6.54 -14.28 -9.06
CA TYR A 179 -7.86 -13.92 -8.57
C TYR A 179 -7.97 -12.41 -8.34
N PRO A 180 -9.16 -11.82 -8.45
CA PRO A 180 -9.36 -10.40 -8.14
C PRO A 180 -9.07 -10.05 -6.66
N ASP A 181 -9.32 -11.00 -5.77
CA ASP A 181 -9.13 -10.85 -4.31
C ASP A 181 -8.76 -12.18 -3.63
N ALA A 182 -8.44 -12.10 -2.33
CA ALA A 182 -8.03 -13.26 -1.55
C ALA A 182 -9.15 -14.28 -1.29
N ASN A 183 -10.44 -13.87 -1.34
CA ASN A 183 -11.55 -14.81 -1.13
C ASN A 183 -11.58 -15.84 -2.24
N GLY A 184 -11.35 -15.42 -3.49
CA GLY A 184 -11.25 -16.36 -4.62
C GLY A 184 -10.14 -17.39 -4.42
N VAL A 185 -8.99 -16.98 -3.86
CA VAL A 185 -7.89 -17.91 -3.52
C VAL A 185 -8.35 -18.91 -2.45
N PHE A 186 -8.98 -18.45 -1.38
CA PHE A 186 -9.45 -19.33 -0.29
C PHE A 186 -10.55 -20.28 -0.74
N ASP A 187 -11.51 -19.80 -1.53
CA ASP A 187 -12.63 -20.62 -2.03
C ASP A 187 -12.13 -21.73 -2.95
N ASP A 188 -11.18 -21.45 -3.84
CA ASP A 188 -10.61 -22.44 -4.74
C ASP A 188 -9.66 -23.41 -4.01
N LEU A 189 -8.94 -22.93 -3.00
CA LEU A 189 -8.12 -23.78 -2.13
C LEU A 189 -9.01 -24.75 -1.33
N GLY A 190 -10.06 -24.25 -0.67
CA GLY A 190 -11.01 -25.08 0.07
C GLY A 190 -11.72 -26.11 -0.81
N ALA A 191 -12.10 -25.74 -2.02
CA ALA A 191 -12.70 -26.63 -3.01
C ALA A 191 -11.70 -27.60 -3.66
N GLY A 192 -10.38 -27.46 -3.44
CA GLY A 192 -9.34 -28.28 -4.02
C GLY A 192 -9.06 -28.03 -5.50
N ARG A 193 -9.43 -26.86 -6.01
CA ARG A 193 -9.12 -26.43 -7.39
C ARG A 193 -7.70 -25.90 -7.54
N ILE A 194 -7.12 -25.38 -6.43
CA ILE A 194 -5.70 -25.06 -6.31
C ILE A 194 -5.09 -25.85 -5.15
N ASP A 195 -3.78 -26.07 -5.19
CA ASP A 195 -3.02 -26.81 -4.18
C ASP A 195 -2.45 -25.89 -3.11
N VAL A 196 -2.02 -24.69 -3.49
CA VAL A 196 -1.38 -23.69 -2.63
C VAL A 196 -1.90 -22.29 -2.99
N GLY A 197 -2.22 -21.49 -1.98
CA GLY A 197 -2.51 -20.07 -2.11
C GLY A 197 -1.39 -19.21 -1.53
N PHE A 198 -0.77 -18.34 -2.33
CA PHE A 198 0.23 -17.37 -1.85
C PHE A 198 -0.47 -16.09 -1.41
N LEU A 199 -0.46 -15.84 -0.11
CA LEU A 199 -1.10 -14.68 0.55
C LEU A 199 -0.26 -14.25 1.76
N ASP A 200 -0.52 -13.07 2.28
CA ASP A 200 0.16 -12.58 3.48
C ASP A 200 -0.19 -13.40 4.74
N PRO A 201 0.77 -13.64 5.64
CA PRO A 201 0.61 -14.61 6.74
C PRO A 201 -0.54 -14.27 7.69
N LEU A 202 -0.72 -13.01 8.09
CA LEU A 202 -1.79 -12.64 9.03
C LEU A 202 -3.18 -12.84 8.40
N LEU A 203 -3.32 -12.68 7.09
CA LEU A 203 -4.56 -12.96 6.38
C LEU A 203 -4.91 -14.44 6.43
N ILE A 204 -3.92 -15.32 6.19
CA ILE A 204 -4.13 -16.77 6.24
C ILE A 204 -4.50 -17.19 7.67
N ILE A 205 -3.77 -16.69 8.67
CA ILE A 205 -4.03 -16.96 10.11
C ILE A 205 -5.44 -16.48 10.50
N ALA A 206 -5.87 -15.32 10.03
CA ALA A 206 -7.22 -14.83 10.27
C ALA A 206 -8.27 -15.72 9.61
N ALA A 207 -8.07 -16.09 8.34
CA ALA A 207 -8.97 -16.98 7.61
C ALA A 207 -9.11 -18.35 8.26
N GLN A 208 -8.02 -18.95 8.74
CA GLN A 208 -8.09 -20.22 9.51
C GLN A 208 -8.99 -20.12 10.74
N LYS A 209 -8.96 -18.99 11.42
CA LYS A 209 -9.76 -18.76 12.64
C LYS A 209 -11.22 -18.46 12.32
N GLU A 210 -11.47 -17.66 11.31
CA GLU A 210 -12.80 -17.16 10.96
C GLU A 210 -13.58 -18.12 10.07
N ARG A 211 -12.88 -18.93 9.27
CA ARG A 211 -13.45 -19.88 8.32
C ARG A 211 -12.84 -21.29 8.50
N PRO A 212 -13.10 -21.97 9.63
CA PRO A 212 -12.56 -23.31 9.90
C PRO A 212 -13.09 -24.37 8.92
N ASP A 213 -14.19 -24.08 8.22
CA ASP A 213 -14.75 -24.90 7.14
C ASP A 213 -13.81 -25.06 5.95
N LEU A 214 -12.91 -24.12 5.71
CA LEU A 214 -11.91 -24.18 4.64
C LEU A 214 -10.88 -25.30 4.82
N LYS A 215 -10.66 -25.75 6.06
CA LYS A 215 -9.65 -26.79 6.40
C LYS A 215 -8.29 -26.46 5.79
N ILE A 216 -7.79 -25.29 6.08
CA ILE A 216 -6.49 -24.77 5.60
C ILE A 216 -5.54 -24.54 6.77
N SER A 217 -4.25 -24.61 6.48
CA SER A 217 -3.16 -24.26 7.40
C SER A 217 -2.23 -23.22 6.79
N THR A 218 -1.53 -22.47 7.66
CA THR A 218 -0.47 -21.53 7.27
C THR A 218 0.85 -22.28 7.26
N GLU A 219 1.50 -22.32 6.12
CA GLU A 219 2.86 -22.82 5.96
C GLU A 219 3.79 -21.70 5.52
N TYR A 220 5.06 -21.79 5.93
CA TYR A 220 6.07 -20.83 5.53
C TYR A 220 7.04 -21.49 4.56
N LEU A 221 7.23 -20.88 3.40
CA LEU A 221 8.18 -21.34 2.41
C LEU A 221 9.60 -21.09 2.91
N THR A 222 10.45 -22.11 2.88
CA THR A 222 11.89 -21.94 3.02
C THR A 222 12.39 -21.08 1.88
N PRO A 223 13.03 -19.92 2.17
CA PRO A 223 13.45 -19.01 1.12
C PRO A 223 14.36 -19.71 0.09
N PRO A 224 14.19 -19.45 -1.21
CA PRO A 224 15.09 -19.98 -2.22
C PRO A 224 16.52 -19.50 -1.98
N THR A 225 17.48 -20.38 -2.28
CA THR A 225 18.90 -20.09 -2.15
C THR A 225 19.35 -19.00 -3.12
N ALA A 226 20.44 -18.30 -2.83
CA ALA A 226 21.03 -17.31 -3.72
C ALA A 226 21.33 -17.89 -5.13
N ALA A 227 21.70 -19.16 -5.23
CA ALA A 227 21.91 -19.84 -6.50
C ALA A 227 20.60 -20.00 -7.29
N GLN A 228 19.50 -20.40 -6.64
CA GLN A 228 18.18 -20.49 -7.27
C GLN A 228 17.66 -19.13 -7.72
N VAL A 229 17.82 -18.08 -6.89
CA VAL A 229 17.45 -16.70 -7.27
C VAL A 229 18.31 -16.19 -8.43
N LYS A 230 19.62 -16.49 -8.46
CA LYS A 230 20.49 -16.13 -9.58
C LYS A 230 20.06 -16.82 -10.88
N ALA A 231 19.66 -18.08 -10.83
CA ALA A 231 19.18 -18.84 -11.97
C ALA A 231 17.78 -18.38 -12.45
N LYS A 232 16.90 -18.02 -11.50
CA LYS A 232 15.53 -17.55 -11.73
C LYS A 232 15.25 -16.31 -10.89
N PRO A 233 15.56 -15.09 -11.39
CA PRO A 233 15.41 -13.85 -10.62
C PRO A 233 14.00 -13.60 -10.03
N ALA A 234 12.96 -14.12 -10.69
CA ALA A 234 11.60 -14.02 -10.17
C ALA A 234 11.39 -14.75 -8.83
N TYR A 235 12.26 -15.70 -8.46
CA TYR A 235 12.21 -16.37 -7.16
C TYR A 235 12.55 -15.45 -5.98
N SER A 236 13.09 -14.25 -6.24
CA SER A 236 13.32 -13.24 -5.20
C SER A 236 12.05 -12.87 -4.42
N TYR A 237 10.87 -13.00 -5.02
CA TYR A 237 9.61 -12.71 -4.32
C TYR A 237 9.08 -13.88 -3.48
N PHE A 238 9.73 -15.05 -3.53
CA PHE A 238 9.54 -16.13 -2.55
C PHE A 238 10.43 -15.97 -1.31
N GLN A 239 11.23 -14.92 -1.24
CA GLN A 239 11.98 -14.55 -0.04
C GLN A 239 11.13 -13.64 0.86
N PRO A 240 11.50 -13.48 2.16
CA PRO A 240 10.91 -12.45 3.00
C PRO A 240 11.00 -11.08 2.34
N TYR A 241 9.98 -10.27 2.48
CA TYR A 241 9.88 -8.96 1.85
C TYR A 241 9.54 -7.86 2.86
N GLN A 242 9.92 -6.65 2.53
CA GLN A 242 9.54 -5.46 3.27
C GLN A 242 8.27 -4.86 2.67
N THR A 243 7.33 -4.50 3.54
CA THR A 243 6.15 -3.76 3.15
C THR A 243 6.44 -2.26 3.14
N GLY A 244 5.55 -1.49 2.60
CA GLY A 244 5.61 -0.03 2.65
C GLY A 244 4.28 0.58 2.27
N PHE A 245 3.99 1.75 2.77
CA PHE A 245 2.89 2.54 2.26
C PHE A 245 3.33 3.16 0.94
N TYR A 246 2.49 3.06 -0.08
CA TYR A 246 2.86 3.43 -1.44
C TYR A 246 2.17 4.71 -1.87
N LEU A 247 2.95 5.69 -2.35
CA LEU A 247 2.53 7.06 -2.65
C LEU A 247 2.90 7.46 -4.08
N PRO A 248 2.22 8.49 -4.65
CA PRO A 248 2.63 9.13 -5.89
C PRO A 248 4.05 9.71 -5.79
N LYS A 249 4.80 9.70 -6.90
CA LYS A 249 6.15 10.29 -6.97
C LYS A 249 6.21 11.76 -6.59
N GLN A 250 5.10 12.47 -6.73
CA GLN A 250 4.97 13.89 -6.43
C GLN A 250 4.83 14.20 -4.94
N GLU A 251 4.75 13.17 -4.07
CA GLU A 251 4.48 13.32 -2.63
C GLU A 251 5.70 13.00 -1.71
N PRO A 252 6.94 13.46 -2.03
CA PRO A 252 8.11 13.10 -1.21
C PRO A 252 8.06 13.69 0.19
N LYS A 253 7.36 14.81 0.41
CA LYS A 253 7.20 15.40 1.73
C LYS A 253 6.27 14.58 2.60
N LEU A 254 5.17 14.09 2.03
CA LEU A 254 4.23 13.21 2.73
C LEU A 254 4.88 11.86 3.05
N GLU A 255 5.59 11.26 2.08
CA GLU A 255 6.35 10.02 2.28
C GLU A 255 7.32 10.15 3.44
N LYS A 256 8.18 11.18 3.44
CA LYS A 256 9.17 11.44 4.51
C LYS A 256 8.51 11.67 5.87
N ALA A 257 7.38 12.38 5.89
CA ALA A 257 6.66 12.66 7.14
C ALA A 257 6.04 11.39 7.73
N ILE A 258 5.47 10.50 6.90
CA ILE A 258 4.92 9.22 7.36
C ILE A 258 6.05 8.27 7.79
N SER A 259 7.15 8.17 7.03
CA SER A 259 8.33 7.38 7.41
C SER A 259 8.87 7.77 8.78
N ALA A 260 8.97 9.07 9.07
CA ALA A 260 9.39 9.54 10.38
C ALA A 260 8.44 9.13 11.53
N GLN A 261 7.14 8.98 11.26
CA GLN A 261 6.20 8.46 12.26
C GLN A 261 6.36 6.93 12.43
N ILE A 262 6.57 6.18 11.35
CA ILE A 262 6.86 4.75 11.41
C ILE A 262 8.12 4.51 12.25
N ASP A 263 9.19 5.27 12.01
CA ASP A 263 10.43 5.20 12.81
C ASP A 263 10.19 5.52 14.29
N ALA A 264 9.34 6.52 14.57
CA ALA A 264 8.97 6.81 15.95
C ALA A 264 8.21 5.65 16.61
N MET A 265 7.37 4.93 15.85
CA MET A 265 6.64 3.76 16.35
C MET A 265 7.57 2.55 16.59
N TYR A 266 8.64 2.39 15.84
CA TYR A 266 9.71 1.42 16.15
C TYR A 266 10.38 1.75 17.48
N ARG A 267 10.79 3.01 17.67
CA ARG A 267 11.48 3.47 18.90
C ARG A 267 10.63 3.35 20.15
N ASN A 268 9.35 3.67 20.09
CA ASN A 268 8.46 3.71 21.24
C ASN A 268 7.69 2.41 21.50
N GLY A 269 7.94 1.37 20.67
CA GLY A 269 7.35 0.04 20.80
C GLY A 269 5.87 -0.07 20.35
N GLU A 270 5.31 0.98 19.74
CA GLU A 270 3.93 0.95 19.30
C GLU A 270 3.69 -0.06 18.18
N LEU A 271 4.64 -0.20 17.23
CA LEU A 271 4.56 -1.25 16.20
C LEU A 271 4.54 -2.65 16.81
N ALA A 272 5.37 -2.92 17.81
CA ALA A 272 5.38 -4.23 18.47
C ALA A 272 4.05 -4.56 19.13
N LYS A 273 3.38 -3.55 19.72
CA LYS A 273 2.03 -3.71 20.28
C LYS A 273 0.99 -4.01 19.20
N LEU A 274 1.03 -3.27 18.08
CA LEU A 274 0.10 -3.47 16.98
C LEU A 274 0.30 -4.84 16.32
N ILE A 275 1.53 -5.26 16.03
CA ILE A 275 1.82 -6.59 15.49
C ILE A 275 1.22 -7.68 16.38
N LYS A 276 1.46 -7.62 17.70
CA LYS A 276 0.85 -8.58 18.67
C LYS A 276 -0.67 -8.53 18.68
N LYS A 277 -1.26 -7.33 18.62
CA LYS A 277 -2.72 -7.14 18.57
C LYS A 277 -3.35 -7.90 17.39
N TYR A 278 -2.67 -7.94 16.25
CA TYR A 278 -3.14 -8.60 15.03
C TYR A 278 -2.61 -10.03 14.86
N GLY A 279 -2.02 -10.62 15.91
CA GLY A 279 -1.61 -12.02 15.94
C GLY A 279 -0.23 -12.33 15.37
N GLY A 280 0.55 -11.30 15.01
CA GLY A 280 1.91 -11.45 14.52
C GLY A 280 2.94 -11.51 15.65
N ASP A 281 4.10 -12.09 15.36
CA ASP A 281 5.27 -12.08 16.22
C ASP A 281 6.16 -10.87 15.89
N PRO A 282 6.37 -9.90 16.80
CA PRO A 282 7.26 -8.78 16.57
C PRO A 282 8.69 -9.17 16.18
N GLU A 283 9.21 -10.29 16.69
CA GLU A 283 10.55 -10.77 16.34
C GLU A 283 10.65 -11.18 14.87
N GLN A 284 9.55 -11.66 14.31
CA GLN A 284 9.46 -12.05 12.91
C GLN A 284 9.12 -10.85 12.00
N PHE A 285 8.20 -9.98 12.46
CA PHE A 285 7.66 -8.91 11.62
C PHE A 285 8.43 -7.59 11.70
N LEU A 286 9.27 -7.38 12.72
CA LEU A 286 9.97 -6.10 12.91
C LEU A 286 11.50 -6.22 12.82
N LYS A 287 12.00 -7.35 12.29
CA LYS A 287 13.43 -7.55 12.00
C LYS A 287 13.65 -7.86 10.52
N PRO A 288 14.43 -7.05 9.81
CA PRO A 288 14.76 -7.32 8.41
C PRO A 288 15.69 -8.54 8.31
N SER A 289 15.57 -9.31 7.22
CA SER A 289 16.64 -10.25 6.83
C SER A 289 17.88 -9.48 6.32
N ALA A 290 19.01 -10.16 6.21
CA ALA A 290 20.24 -9.57 5.70
C ALA A 290 20.06 -8.95 4.29
N ASP A 291 19.32 -9.63 3.42
CA ASP A 291 19.05 -9.15 2.06
C ASP A 291 18.14 -7.93 2.07
N MET A 292 17.10 -7.91 2.90
CA MET A 292 16.23 -6.74 3.06
C MET A 292 16.97 -5.52 3.60
N ALA A 293 17.97 -5.74 4.47
CA ALA A 293 18.76 -4.67 5.05
C ALA A 293 19.52 -3.83 4.00
N THR A 294 19.75 -4.38 2.81
CA THR A 294 20.50 -3.70 1.74
C THR A 294 19.68 -3.43 0.49
N ALA A 295 18.54 -4.09 0.31
CA ALA A 295 17.76 -4.09 -0.93
C ALA A 295 17.38 -2.70 -1.46
N ARG A 296 17.17 -1.72 -0.58
CA ARG A 296 16.75 -0.36 -0.95
C ARG A 296 17.90 0.63 -1.11
N ARG A 297 19.12 0.27 -0.68
CA ARG A 297 20.31 1.14 -0.75
C ARG A 297 20.67 1.46 -2.19
N GLY A 298 20.83 2.74 -2.51
CA GLY A 298 21.11 3.21 -3.86
C GLY A 298 19.96 3.04 -4.86
N VAL A 299 18.81 2.52 -4.44
CA VAL A 299 17.59 2.41 -5.25
C VAL A 299 16.65 3.56 -4.92
N ASP A 300 16.15 3.61 -3.71
CA ASP A 300 15.22 4.65 -3.20
C ASP A 300 15.59 5.12 -1.79
N ARG A 301 16.70 4.63 -1.27
CA ARG A 301 17.30 5.05 0.00
C ARG A 301 18.79 5.34 -0.19
N PRO A 302 19.39 6.19 0.65
CA PRO A 302 20.86 6.44 0.64
C PRO A 302 21.66 5.13 0.73
N ALA A 303 22.91 5.16 0.25
CA ALA A 303 23.77 3.98 0.24
C ALA A 303 24.10 3.46 1.65
N ASP A 304 24.08 4.32 2.65
CA ASP A 304 24.31 4.02 4.08
C ASP A 304 23.03 3.81 4.88
N TRP A 305 21.86 3.87 4.21
CA TRP A 305 20.58 3.68 4.89
C TRP A 305 20.52 2.31 5.60
N THR A 306 20.00 2.31 6.81
CA THR A 306 19.67 1.09 7.56
C THR A 306 18.16 1.04 7.80
N PRO A 307 17.50 -0.08 7.51
CA PRO A 307 16.09 -0.22 7.77
C PRO A 307 15.79 -0.17 9.28
N PRO A 308 14.61 0.34 9.67
CA PRO A 308 14.20 0.32 11.06
C PRO A 308 14.02 -1.12 11.57
N THR A 309 14.29 -1.34 12.86
CA THR A 309 14.08 -2.63 13.53
C THR A 309 13.66 -2.40 14.98
N ILE A 310 13.22 -3.45 15.67
CA ILE A 310 12.83 -3.34 17.09
C ILE A 310 13.94 -2.65 17.90
N GLY A 311 13.54 -1.62 18.65
CA GLY A 311 14.42 -0.85 19.52
C GLY A 311 15.33 0.16 18.81
N SER A 312 15.31 0.22 17.47
CA SER A 312 16.03 1.23 16.71
C SER A 312 15.16 1.83 15.60
N ALA A 313 15.36 3.11 15.30
CA ALA A 313 14.87 3.69 14.05
C ALA A 313 15.83 3.34 12.91
N GLY A 314 15.31 3.36 11.68
CA GLY A 314 16.16 3.42 10.50
C GLY A 314 17.05 4.67 10.56
N SER A 315 18.25 4.62 10.03
CA SER A 315 19.05 5.83 9.84
C SER A 315 18.41 6.63 8.71
N SER A 316 17.70 7.71 9.03
CA SER A 316 17.42 8.74 8.04
C SER A 316 18.76 9.35 7.66
N GLY A 317 19.32 8.93 6.51
CA GLY A 317 20.50 9.60 5.97
C GLY A 317 20.20 11.10 5.97
N SER A 318 21.06 11.87 6.64
CA SER A 318 21.00 13.33 6.57
C SER A 318 21.20 13.68 5.10
N ALA A 319 20.10 13.98 4.40
CA ALA A 319 20.19 14.70 3.14
C ALA A 319 20.89 16.02 3.49
N GLY A 320 22.14 16.15 3.07
CA GLY A 320 22.93 17.36 3.22
C GLY A 320 22.11 18.58 2.80
N GLN A 321 22.40 19.62 3.49
CA GLN A 321 21.89 20.98 3.31
C GLN A 321 21.92 21.42 1.86
#